data_9f6d844294e4734c5d751c49a4738f11
#
_entry.id   9f6d844294e4734c5d751c49a4738f11
#
_cell.length_a   1.000
_cell.length_b   1.000
_cell.length_c   1.000
_cell.angle_alpha   90.00
_cell.angle_beta   90.00
_cell.angle_gamma   90.00
#
_symmetry.space_group_name_H-M   'P 1'
#
loop_
_entity.id
_entity.type
_entity.pdbx_description
1 polymer ?
#
loop_
_entity_poly.entity_id
_entity_poly.type
_entity_poly.pdbx_seq_one_letter_code
_entity_poly.pdbx_strand_id
1 'polypeptide(L)'
;VSARYLAAAEKAGVKPLTTHRLSALRALMSTGSPLSEEGFDYVWRDIKPGIHLQSMSGGTDIISCFVLGNPWQPVNRGEIQGAGLGMDVAVYNEAGQPVVGEKGELVCRQSFPSMPVGFWNDTEDQQKYRAAYFEGFDNVWTHGDYAEQTANGGWIIYGRSDTVLNPGGVRIGTAEIYRQVEQVDEVLECVAVGQEWDGDIRIVLFVRLRDEATLDEALQARIRQIIRHGASPRHVPALMEQVLDIPRTLNGK
;
A
#
# COMPACT_ATOMS: atom_id res chain seq x y z
N VAL A 1 7.32 -7.20 9.98
CA VAL A 1 6.24 -6.52 10.72
C VAL A 1 5.23 -5.98 9.70
N SER A 2 3.93 -6.05 9.99
CA SER A 2 2.94 -5.34 9.18
C SER A 2 2.94 -3.85 9.53
N ALA A 3 2.75 -2.97 8.52
CA ALA A 3 2.58 -1.53 8.73
C ALA A 3 1.43 -1.22 9.70
N ARG A 4 0.35 -2.01 9.68
CA ARG A 4 -0.79 -1.88 10.64
C ARG A 4 -0.36 -2.08 12.09
N TYR A 5 0.55 -3.04 12.38
CA TYR A 5 1.06 -3.22 13.74
C TYR A 5 1.94 -2.06 14.19
N LEU A 6 2.71 -1.46 13.27
CA LEU A 6 3.50 -0.27 13.58
C LEU A 6 2.58 0.91 13.93
N ALA A 7 1.55 1.17 13.11
CA ALA A 7 0.57 2.21 13.37
C ALA A 7 -0.20 1.99 14.68
N ALA A 8 -0.62 0.75 14.97
CA ALA A 8 -1.29 0.41 16.23
C ALA A 8 -0.39 0.60 17.45
N ALA A 9 0.89 0.22 17.34
CA ALA A 9 1.87 0.40 18.40
C ALA A 9 2.15 1.89 18.67
N GLU A 10 2.28 2.70 17.62
CA GLU A 10 2.42 4.16 17.75
C GLU A 10 1.23 4.77 18.46
N LYS A 11 -0.01 4.47 18.01
CA LYS A 11 -1.26 4.95 18.64
C LYS A 11 -1.42 4.50 20.09
N ALA A 12 -0.87 3.34 20.45
CA ALA A 12 -0.84 2.86 21.83
C ALA A 12 0.29 3.47 22.68
N GLY A 13 1.10 4.37 22.10
CA GLY A 13 2.23 5.01 22.79
C GLY A 13 3.38 4.05 23.13
N VAL A 14 3.48 2.91 22.42
CA VAL A 14 4.55 1.93 22.65
C VAL A 14 5.88 2.49 22.13
N LYS A 15 6.90 2.53 23.00
CA LYS A 15 8.24 3.07 22.70
C LYS A 15 9.33 2.04 23.01
N PRO A 16 9.58 1.08 22.13
CA PRO A 16 10.55 0.01 22.36
C PRO A 16 11.98 0.53 22.69
N LEU A 17 12.35 1.67 22.11
CA LEU A 17 13.64 2.32 22.38
C LEU A 17 13.87 2.58 23.88
N THR A 18 12.81 2.89 24.63
CA THR A 18 12.91 3.21 26.07
C THR A 18 12.78 1.99 26.96
N THR A 19 12.17 0.91 26.46
CA THR A 19 11.80 -0.26 27.27
C THR A 19 12.66 -1.49 26.96
N HIS A 20 13.38 -1.50 25.81
CA HIS A 20 14.13 -2.66 25.35
C HIS A 20 15.54 -2.29 24.91
N ARG A 21 16.48 -3.21 25.13
CA ARG A 21 17.84 -3.07 24.59
C ARG A 21 17.93 -3.66 23.20
N LEU A 22 17.82 -2.80 22.16
CA LEU A 22 17.76 -3.19 20.76
C LEU A 22 19.12 -3.08 20.03
N SER A 23 20.25 -3.25 20.75
CA SER A 23 21.59 -3.09 20.17
C SER A 23 21.86 -4.05 19.00
N ALA A 24 21.36 -5.29 19.08
CA ALA A 24 21.56 -6.31 18.05
C ALA A 24 20.58 -6.19 16.85
N LEU A 25 19.51 -5.38 16.96
CA LEU A 25 18.58 -5.18 15.86
C LEU A 25 19.23 -4.32 14.77
N ARG A 26 19.44 -4.87 13.56
CA ARG A 26 20.13 -4.22 12.45
C ARG A 26 19.21 -3.74 11.33
N ALA A 27 18.10 -4.43 11.12
CA ALA A 27 17.11 -4.09 10.10
C ALA A 27 15.70 -4.37 10.62
N LEU A 28 14.75 -3.62 10.11
CA LEU A 28 13.32 -3.85 10.32
C LEU A 28 12.64 -3.92 8.95
N MET A 29 11.91 -5.00 8.72
CA MET A 29 11.20 -5.22 7.46
C MET A 29 9.69 -5.02 7.66
N SER A 30 9.05 -4.25 6.78
CA SER A 30 7.61 -4.02 6.78
C SER A 30 6.97 -4.47 5.47
N THR A 31 5.87 -5.21 5.56
CA THR A 31 5.12 -5.72 4.41
C THR A 31 3.64 -5.92 4.78
N GLY A 32 2.83 -6.36 3.82
CA GLY A 32 1.41 -6.67 3.99
C GLY A 32 0.47 -5.47 3.78
N SER A 33 0.99 -4.27 3.88
CA SER A 33 0.36 -3.00 3.46
C SER A 33 1.46 -1.96 3.24
N PRO A 34 1.22 -0.92 2.43
CA PRO A 34 2.18 0.17 2.28
C PRO A 34 2.53 0.80 3.63
N LEU A 35 3.81 1.02 3.87
CA LEU A 35 4.27 1.73 5.07
C LEU A 35 4.16 3.23 4.83
N SER A 36 3.39 3.93 5.68
CA SER A 36 3.24 5.39 5.59
C SER A 36 4.52 6.12 6.01
N GLU A 37 4.63 7.37 5.63
CA GLU A 37 5.75 8.22 6.04
C GLU A 37 5.84 8.36 7.56
N GLU A 38 4.71 8.47 8.26
CA GLU A 38 4.61 8.50 9.72
C GLU A 38 5.12 7.19 10.33
N GLY A 39 4.88 6.06 9.66
CA GLY A 39 5.42 4.77 10.07
C GLY A 39 6.95 4.72 10.02
N PHE A 40 7.60 5.38 9.05
CA PHE A 40 9.05 5.57 9.03
C PHE A 40 9.49 6.42 10.21
N ASP A 41 8.81 7.55 10.46
CA ASP A 41 9.12 8.46 11.56
C ASP A 41 9.00 7.75 12.92
N TYR A 42 7.93 6.99 13.14
CA TYR A 42 7.75 6.19 14.35
C TYR A 42 8.87 5.20 14.59
N VAL A 43 9.28 4.45 13.55
CA VAL A 43 10.35 3.45 13.67
C VAL A 43 11.65 4.12 14.07
N TRP A 44 12.03 5.23 13.46
CA TRP A 44 13.29 5.92 13.78
C TRP A 44 13.26 6.68 15.08
N ARG A 45 12.11 7.21 15.48
CA ARG A 45 11.93 7.97 16.73
C ARG A 45 11.79 7.06 17.95
N ASP A 46 10.94 6.04 17.87
CA ASP A 46 10.48 5.29 19.05
C ASP A 46 10.94 3.83 19.10
N ILE A 47 11.43 3.25 17.98
CA ILE A 47 11.97 1.88 17.97
C ILE A 47 13.50 1.92 17.95
N LYS A 48 14.11 2.42 16.87
CA LYS A 48 15.57 2.51 16.80
C LYS A 48 16.02 3.56 15.78
N PRO A 49 16.69 4.65 16.20
CA PRO A 49 17.30 5.61 15.29
C PRO A 49 18.31 4.95 14.36
N GLY A 50 18.26 5.32 13.07
CA GLY A 50 19.21 4.86 12.07
C GLY A 50 19.16 3.38 11.70
N ILE A 51 18.10 2.66 12.15
CA ILE A 51 17.89 1.27 11.70
C ILE A 51 17.62 1.24 10.19
N HIS A 52 18.16 0.23 9.50
CA HIS A 52 17.83 -0.03 8.10
C HIS A 52 16.35 -0.49 8.02
N LEU A 53 15.46 0.44 7.71
CA LEU A 53 14.03 0.20 7.56
C LEU A 53 13.73 -0.15 6.12
N GLN A 54 13.21 -1.35 5.90
CA GLN A 54 12.89 -1.89 4.59
C GLN A 54 11.38 -2.07 4.47
N SER A 55 10.73 -1.24 3.69
CA SER A 55 9.40 -1.55 3.17
C SER A 55 9.55 -2.43 1.94
N MET A 56 8.59 -3.33 1.68
CA MET A 56 8.66 -4.24 0.55
C MET A 56 7.27 -4.57 0.00
N SER A 57 7.21 -4.79 -1.32
CA SER A 57 6.02 -5.30 -2.01
C SER A 57 6.38 -6.47 -2.90
N GLY A 58 5.54 -7.50 -2.83
CA GLY A 58 5.65 -8.74 -3.59
C GLY A 58 4.46 -9.64 -3.31
N GLY A 59 4.56 -10.92 -3.66
CA GLY A 59 3.47 -11.86 -3.55
C GLY A 59 3.88 -13.20 -2.96
N THR A 60 2.94 -13.85 -2.29
CA THR A 60 3.09 -15.24 -1.85
C THR A 60 3.26 -16.19 -3.03
N ASP A 61 2.61 -15.88 -4.14
CA ASP A 61 2.65 -16.61 -5.40
C ASP A 61 4.05 -16.64 -6.02
N ILE A 62 4.82 -15.56 -5.90
CA ILE A 62 6.20 -15.49 -6.41
C ILE A 62 7.26 -15.84 -5.36
N ILE A 63 6.87 -16.06 -4.10
CA ILE A 63 7.78 -16.33 -2.96
C ILE A 63 8.92 -15.31 -2.88
N SER A 64 8.66 -14.07 -3.27
CA SER A 64 9.67 -13.01 -3.37
C SER A 64 9.01 -11.63 -3.31
N CYS A 65 9.83 -10.59 -3.51
CA CYS A 65 9.38 -9.21 -3.63
C CYS A 65 9.88 -8.63 -4.95
N PHE A 66 9.01 -7.90 -5.65
CA PHE A 66 9.40 -7.12 -6.82
C PHE A 66 10.20 -5.90 -6.42
N VAL A 67 9.81 -5.26 -5.33
CA VAL A 67 10.53 -4.11 -4.77
C VAL A 67 10.74 -4.29 -3.27
N LEU A 68 11.96 -4.00 -2.80
CA LEU A 68 12.37 -4.27 -1.41
C LEU A 68 13.56 -3.40 -0.98
N GLY A 69 14.03 -3.65 0.24
CA GLY A 69 15.19 -2.98 0.82
C GLY A 69 16.50 -3.30 0.11
N ASN A 70 17.38 -2.31 0.04
CA ASN A 70 18.69 -2.41 -0.58
C ASN A 70 19.75 -1.80 0.35
N PRO A 71 20.74 -2.60 0.84
CA PRO A 71 21.73 -2.11 1.79
C PRO A 71 22.74 -1.12 1.19
N TRP A 72 22.81 -0.98 -0.13
CA TRP A 72 23.71 -0.04 -0.83
C TRP A 72 23.06 1.32 -1.15
N GLN A 73 21.77 1.47 -0.86
CA GLN A 73 21.05 2.71 -1.14
C GLN A 73 20.53 3.34 0.15
N PRO A 74 20.37 4.67 0.20
CA PRO A 74 19.73 5.33 1.33
C PRO A 74 18.27 4.88 1.47
N VAL A 75 17.77 4.92 2.69
CA VAL A 75 16.34 4.76 2.96
C VAL A 75 15.69 6.13 2.89
N ASN A 76 14.88 6.36 1.87
CA ASN A 76 14.08 7.57 1.77
C ASN A 76 12.74 7.35 2.50
N ARG A 77 12.30 8.36 3.24
CA ARG A 77 11.03 8.34 3.96
C ARG A 77 9.86 8.12 3.01
N GLY A 78 9.05 7.10 3.26
CA GLY A 78 7.89 6.77 2.43
C GLY A 78 8.18 5.95 1.16
N GLU A 79 9.46 5.65 0.86
CA GLU A 79 9.84 4.90 -0.34
C GLU A 79 10.34 3.48 0.00
N ILE A 80 10.11 2.56 -0.92
CA ILE A 80 10.81 1.27 -1.00
C ILE A 80 12.09 1.50 -1.81
N GLN A 81 13.21 0.97 -1.36
CA GLN A 81 14.52 1.39 -1.86
C GLN A 81 14.81 0.97 -3.31
N GLY A 82 14.39 -0.21 -3.76
CA GLY A 82 14.77 -0.65 -5.11
C GLY A 82 14.10 -1.94 -5.57
N ALA A 83 14.33 -2.27 -6.82
CA ALA A 83 13.92 -3.54 -7.41
C ALA A 83 14.65 -4.72 -6.77
N GLY A 84 13.97 -5.87 -6.67
CA GLY A 84 14.54 -7.13 -6.24
C GLY A 84 15.64 -7.62 -7.19
N LEU A 85 16.61 -8.36 -6.65
CA LEU A 85 17.68 -8.96 -7.47
C LEU A 85 17.07 -9.96 -8.46
N GLY A 86 17.40 -9.78 -9.74
CA GLY A 86 16.85 -10.58 -10.82
C GLY A 86 15.43 -10.19 -11.26
N MET A 87 14.90 -9.08 -10.77
CA MET A 87 13.59 -8.54 -11.11
C MET A 87 13.75 -7.31 -12.01
N ASP A 88 13.29 -7.40 -13.26
CA ASP A 88 13.25 -6.27 -14.20
C ASP A 88 11.92 -5.51 -14.05
N VAL A 89 11.81 -4.75 -12.96
CA VAL A 89 10.58 -4.06 -12.54
C VAL A 89 10.46 -2.69 -13.21
N ALA A 90 9.25 -2.33 -13.60
CA ALA A 90 8.91 -1.00 -14.11
C ALA A 90 7.49 -0.62 -13.68
N VAL A 91 7.16 0.66 -13.83
CA VAL A 91 5.78 1.16 -13.79
C VAL A 91 5.33 1.43 -15.22
N TYR A 92 4.20 0.86 -15.61
CA TYR A 92 3.62 1.09 -16.93
C TYR A 92 2.39 1.99 -16.85
N ASN A 93 2.30 2.96 -17.74
CA ASN A 93 1.07 3.71 -17.98
C ASN A 93 0.04 2.87 -18.75
N GLU A 94 -1.14 3.42 -19.00
CA GLU A 94 -2.23 2.72 -19.72
C GLU A 94 -1.85 2.34 -21.18
N ALA A 95 -0.89 3.05 -21.76
CA ALA A 95 -0.38 2.74 -23.10
C ALA A 95 0.71 1.64 -23.10
N GLY A 96 1.02 1.04 -21.95
CA GLY A 96 2.06 0.02 -21.82
C GLY A 96 3.49 0.56 -21.93
N GLN A 97 3.68 1.85 -21.66
CA GLN A 97 4.98 2.50 -21.70
C GLN A 97 5.55 2.66 -20.29
N PRO A 98 6.85 2.41 -20.08
CA PRO A 98 7.48 2.63 -18.79
C PRO A 98 7.54 4.12 -18.47
N VAL A 99 7.18 4.46 -17.21
CA VAL A 99 7.16 5.84 -16.71
C VAL A 99 7.90 5.95 -15.37
N VAL A 100 8.43 7.15 -15.08
CA VAL A 100 9.08 7.51 -13.82
C VAL A 100 8.48 8.83 -13.35
N GLY A 101 8.16 8.94 -12.04
CA GLY A 101 7.47 10.10 -11.48
C GLY A 101 5.98 10.18 -11.83
N GLU A 102 5.44 9.10 -12.37
CA GLU A 102 4.03 8.96 -12.70
C GLU A 102 3.50 7.65 -12.11
N LYS A 103 2.22 7.65 -11.74
CA LYS A 103 1.54 6.45 -11.23
C LYS A 103 1.10 5.53 -12.36
N GLY A 104 1.21 4.24 -12.13
CA GLY A 104 0.78 3.24 -13.10
C GLY A 104 0.81 1.83 -12.51
N GLU A 105 0.81 0.84 -13.38
CA GLU A 105 0.82 -0.57 -13.03
C GLU A 105 2.23 -1.07 -12.77
N LEU A 106 2.44 -1.76 -11.64
CA LEU A 106 3.70 -2.42 -11.34
C LEU A 106 3.84 -3.68 -12.19
N VAL A 107 4.88 -3.73 -13.00
CA VAL A 107 5.13 -4.85 -13.91
C VAL A 107 6.53 -5.41 -13.75
N CYS A 108 6.71 -6.68 -14.13
CA CYS A 108 8.02 -7.28 -14.33
C CYS A 108 8.18 -7.68 -15.81
N ARG A 109 9.14 -7.06 -16.49
CA ARG A 109 9.27 -7.13 -17.95
C ARG A 109 9.97 -8.40 -18.44
N GLN A 110 10.68 -9.08 -17.57
CA GLN A 110 11.43 -10.29 -17.88
C GLN A 110 11.03 -11.42 -16.95
N SER A 111 11.30 -12.65 -17.34
CA SER A 111 11.19 -13.78 -16.42
C SER A 111 12.15 -13.62 -15.25
N PHE A 112 11.76 -14.07 -14.09
CA PHE A 112 12.51 -13.92 -12.85
C PHE A 112 12.67 -15.27 -12.12
N PRO A 113 13.67 -15.40 -11.21
CA PRO A 113 14.08 -16.70 -10.66
C PRO A 113 12.96 -17.48 -9.95
N SER A 114 12.04 -16.80 -9.29
CA SER A 114 10.92 -17.41 -8.55
C SER A 114 9.58 -17.30 -9.29
N MET A 115 9.60 -17.05 -10.61
CA MET A 115 8.39 -16.99 -11.42
C MET A 115 7.69 -18.35 -11.41
N PRO A 116 6.39 -18.43 -11.03
CA PRO A 116 5.62 -19.66 -11.09
C PRO A 116 5.58 -20.23 -12.51
N VAL A 117 5.65 -21.53 -12.62
CA VAL A 117 5.54 -22.22 -13.92
C VAL A 117 4.09 -22.41 -14.36
N GLY A 118 3.13 -22.18 -13.49
CA GLY A 118 1.69 -22.31 -13.73
C GLY A 118 0.91 -22.48 -12.44
N PHE A 119 -0.40 -22.64 -12.56
CA PHE A 119 -1.30 -22.89 -11.43
C PHE A 119 -1.67 -24.38 -11.32
N TRP A 120 -1.90 -24.82 -10.09
CA TRP A 120 -2.46 -26.14 -9.84
C TRP A 120 -3.88 -26.25 -10.42
N ASN A 121 -4.18 -27.35 -11.11
CA ASN A 121 -5.47 -27.57 -11.78
C ASN A 121 -5.86 -26.47 -12.79
N ASP A 122 -4.88 -25.92 -13.49
CA ASP A 122 -5.12 -25.08 -14.66
C ASP A 122 -5.28 -25.94 -15.92
N THR A 123 -5.74 -25.33 -17.00
CA THR A 123 -5.82 -25.95 -18.34
C THR A 123 -4.43 -26.17 -18.93
N GLU A 124 -4.28 -27.03 -19.95
CA GLU A 124 -2.98 -27.29 -20.61
C GLU A 124 -2.37 -26.02 -21.22
N ASP A 125 -3.21 -25.10 -21.69
CA ASP A 125 -2.82 -23.78 -22.22
C ASP A 125 -2.67 -22.69 -21.15
N GLN A 126 -2.76 -23.08 -19.88
CA GLN A 126 -2.55 -22.20 -18.70
C GLN A 126 -3.46 -20.96 -18.68
N GLN A 127 -4.73 -21.11 -18.99
CA GLN A 127 -5.69 -19.99 -19.10
C GLN A 127 -5.78 -19.15 -17.82
N LYS A 128 -5.87 -19.78 -16.65
CA LYS A 128 -5.97 -19.05 -15.38
C LYS A 128 -4.69 -18.30 -15.03
N TYR A 129 -3.55 -18.94 -15.29
CA TYR A 129 -2.24 -18.33 -15.06
C TYR A 129 -2.01 -17.12 -15.98
N ARG A 130 -2.36 -17.25 -17.27
CA ARG A 130 -2.27 -16.15 -18.23
C ARG A 130 -3.22 -15.02 -17.87
N ALA A 131 -4.47 -15.34 -17.54
CA ALA A 131 -5.46 -14.35 -17.12
C ALA A 131 -5.01 -13.58 -15.86
N ALA A 132 -4.37 -14.25 -14.91
CA ALA A 132 -3.92 -13.63 -13.68
C ALA A 132 -2.78 -12.61 -13.87
N TYR A 133 -1.86 -12.84 -14.83
CA TYR A 133 -0.62 -12.09 -14.87
C TYR A 133 -0.26 -11.49 -16.24
N PHE A 134 -0.86 -11.92 -17.35
CA PHE A 134 -0.43 -11.57 -18.71
C PHE A 134 -1.54 -10.98 -19.58
N GLU A 135 -2.73 -10.72 -19.05
CA GLU A 135 -3.81 -10.05 -19.80
C GLU A 135 -3.65 -8.53 -19.85
N GLY A 136 -2.97 -7.94 -18.86
CA GLY A 136 -2.80 -6.49 -18.80
C GLY A 136 -1.89 -5.94 -19.88
N PHE A 137 -0.76 -6.59 -20.09
CA PHE A 137 0.24 -6.22 -21.09
C PHE A 137 0.84 -7.49 -21.70
N ASP A 138 0.96 -7.53 -23.03
CA ASP A 138 1.40 -8.72 -23.76
C ASP A 138 2.81 -9.15 -23.34
N ASN A 139 2.92 -10.41 -22.87
CA ASN A 139 4.16 -11.03 -22.38
C ASN A 139 4.86 -10.30 -21.22
N VAL A 140 4.16 -9.46 -20.49
CA VAL A 140 4.67 -8.75 -19.31
C VAL A 140 3.89 -9.16 -18.07
N TRP A 141 4.60 -9.59 -17.02
CA TRP A 141 3.99 -9.91 -15.74
C TRP A 141 3.37 -8.66 -15.10
N THR A 142 2.05 -8.65 -14.97
CA THR A 142 1.27 -7.60 -14.32
C THR A 142 0.97 -8.03 -12.89
N HIS A 143 1.56 -7.33 -11.91
CA HIS A 143 1.44 -7.78 -10.52
C HIS A 143 0.11 -7.40 -9.86
N GLY A 144 -0.56 -6.38 -10.39
CA GLY A 144 -1.80 -5.86 -9.85
C GLY A 144 -1.59 -4.92 -8.66
N ASP A 145 -0.45 -4.26 -8.59
CA ASP A 145 -0.16 -3.17 -7.66
C ASP A 145 -0.06 -1.84 -8.42
N TYR A 146 -0.77 -0.83 -7.92
CA TYR A 146 -0.69 0.54 -8.43
C TYR A 146 0.46 1.26 -7.75
N ALA A 147 1.46 1.68 -8.52
CA ALA A 147 2.74 2.12 -8.01
C ALA A 147 3.30 3.33 -8.76
N GLU A 148 4.35 3.91 -8.22
CA GLU A 148 5.18 4.93 -8.84
C GLU A 148 6.65 4.59 -8.61
N GLN A 149 7.47 4.71 -9.64
CA GLN A 149 8.92 4.77 -9.49
C GLN A 149 9.32 6.24 -9.34
N THR A 150 9.94 6.59 -8.22
CA THR A 150 10.32 7.98 -7.94
C THR A 150 11.57 8.39 -8.72
N ALA A 151 11.80 9.68 -8.86
CA ALA A 151 13.01 10.23 -9.47
C ALA A 151 14.31 9.82 -8.74
N ASN A 152 14.21 9.44 -7.46
CA ASN A 152 15.32 8.94 -6.66
C ASN A 152 15.65 7.47 -6.93
N GLY A 153 14.85 6.80 -7.80
CA GLY A 153 14.94 5.37 -8.06
C GLY A 153 14.25 4.48 -7.00
N GLY A 154 13.57 5.08 -6.03
CA GLY A 154 12.72 4.40 -5.07
C GLY A 154 11.34 4.07 -5.64
N TRP A 155 10.49 3.46 -4.82
CA TRP A 155 9.16 3.00 -5.23
C TRP A 155 8.12 3.33 -4.17
N ILE A 156 6.94 3.75 -4.62
CA ILE A 156 5.77 4.00 -3.75
C ILE A 156 4.65 3.09 -4.23
N ILE A 157 4.04 2.35 -3.31
CA ILE A 157 2.86 1.52 -3.57
C ILE A 157 1.62 2.28 -3.08
N TYR A 158 0.67 2.49 -3.97
CA TYR A 158 -0.59 3.20 -3.71
C TYR A 158 -1.77 2.25 -3.41
N GLY A 159 -1.55 0.95 -3.55
CA GLY A 159 -2.54 -0.09 -3.29
C GLY A 159 -2.62 -1.10 -4.41
N ARG A 160 -3.63 -1.96 -4.37
CA ARG A 160 -3.93 -2.91 -5.44
C ARG A 160 -4.57 -2.18 -6.63
N SER A 161 -4.21 -2.57 -7.85
CA SER A 161 -4.77 -1.98 -9.07
C SER A 161 -6.27 -2.26 -9.23
N ASP A 162 -6.73 -3.42 -8.76
CA ASP A 162 -8.14 -3.82 -8.73
C ASP A 162 -8.98 -3.05 -7.68
N THR A 163 -8.34 -2.36 -6.74
CA THR A 163 -8.97 -1.49 -5.74
C THR A 163 -8.75 -0.01 -5.98
N VAL A 164 -8.16 0.36 -7.11
CA VAL A 164 -8.01 1.76 -7.50
C VAL A 164 -9.39 2.37 -7.76
N LEU A 165 -9.67 3.47 -7.06
CA LEU A 165 -10.89 4.22 -7.22
C LEU A 165 -10.77 5.14 -8.43
N ASN A 166 -11.88 5.38 -9.13
CA ASN A 166 -11.87 6.21 -10.34
C ASN A 166 -12.99 7.25 -10.36
N PRO A 167 -13.13 8.12 -9.34
CA PRO A 167 -14.15 9.15 -9.30
C PRO A 167 -13.87 10.23 -10.34
N GLY A 168 -14.85 10.50 -11.22
CA GLY A 168 -14.70 11.51 -12.27
C GLY A 168 -13.55 11.25 -13.23
N GLY A 169 -13.17 9.97 -13.47
CA GLY A 169 -12.09 9.57 -14.37
C GLY A 169 -10.68 9.74 -13.79
N VAL A 170 -10.53 10.01 -12.50
CA VAL A 170 -9.22 10.17 -11.85
C VAL A 170 -8.89 8.94 -11.01
N ARG A 171 -7.78 8.27 -11.34
CA ARG A 171 -7.31 7.09 -10.60
C ARG A 171 -6.73 7.49 -9.24
N ILE A 172 -7.31 6.94 -8.17
CA ILE A 172 -6.95 7.19 -6.77
C ILE A 172 -6.60 5.86 -6.11
N GLY A 173 -5.36 5.75 -5.63
CA GLY A 173 -4.96 4.60 -4.83
C GLY A 173 -5.56 4.66 -3.43
N THR A 174 -6.16 3.56 -2.97
CA THR A 174 -6.82 3.52 -1.65
C THR A 174 -5.87 3.85 -0.50
N ALA A 175 -4.58 3.51 -0.62
CA ALA A 175 -3.57 3.85 0.38
C ALA A 175 -3.38 5.36 0.56
N GLU A 176 -3.67 6.18 -0.44
CA GLU A 176 -3.61 7.65 -0.33
C GLU A 176 -4.65 8.17 0.67
N ILE A 177 -5.83 7.56 0.68
CA ILE A 177 -6.87 7.88 1.67
C ILE A 177 -6.49 7.34 3.04
N TYR A 178 -6.03 6.07 3.12
CA TYR A 178 -5.70 5.44 4.39
C TYR A 178 -4.61 6.20 5.16
N ARG A 179 -3.55 6.65 4.49
CA ARG A 179 -2.48 7.45 5.10
C ARG A 179 -3.01 8.70 5.83
N GLN A 180 -4.05 9.33 5.29
CA GLN A 180 -4.63 10.51 5.90
C GLN A 180 -5.55 10.16 7.07
N VAL A 181 -6.38 9.14 6.89
CA VAL A 181 -7.37 8.73 7.91
C VAL A 181 -6.70 8.09 9.12
N GLU A 182 -5.60 7.38 8.92
CA GLU A 182 -4.82 6.77 10.00
C GLU A 182 -4.18 7.79 10.95
N GLN A 183 -4.03 9.06 10.56
CA GLN A 183 -3.56 10.14 11.43
C GLN A 183 -4.62 10.58 12.46
N VAL A 184 -5.87 10.17 12.29
CA VAL A 184 -6.97 10.49 13.21
C VAL A 184 -6.96 9.51 14.38
N ASP A 185 -6.74 10.00 15.60
CA ASP A 185 -6.56 9.16 16.78
C ASP A 185 -7.76 8.28 17.12
N GLU A 186 -8.97 8.74 16.83
CA GLU A 186 -10.21 8.00 17.05
C GLU A 186 -10.40 6.85 16.09
N VAL A 187 -9.74 6.86 14.94
CA VAL A 187 -9.85 5.80 13.92
C VAL A 187 -8.87 4.67 14.19
N LEU A 188 -9.38 3.47 14.36
CA LEU A 188 -8.58 2.25 14.46
C LEU A 188 -8.21 1.70 13.08
N GLU A 189 -9.18 1.65 12.18
CA GLU A 189 -9.04 1.10 10.83
C GLU A 189 -10.05 1.77 9.89
N CYS A 190 -9.75 1.75 8.60
CA CYS A 190 -10.70 2.19 7.58
C CYS A 190 -10.57 1.36 6.30
N VAL A 191 -11.63 1.38 5.50
CA VAL A 191 -11.63 0.85 4.13
C VAL A 191 -12.39 1.81 3.22
N ALA A 192 -11.79 2.15 2.09
CA ALA A 192 -12.40 2.94 1.04
C ALA A 192 -12.82 2.04 -0.13
N VAL A 193 -14.04 2.23 -0.60
CA VAL A 193 -14.58 1.50 -1.75
C VAL A 193 -15.19 2.48 -2.74
N GLY A 194 -15.11 2.13 -4.03
CA GLY A 194 -15.85 2.82 -5.07
C GLY A 194 -17.28 2.28 -5.16
N GLN A 195 -18.24 3.15 -5.10
CA GLN A 195 -19.65 2.81 -5.33
C GLN A 195 -20.11 3.47 -6.61
N GLU A 196 -20.70 2.70 -7.52
CA GLU A 196 -21.40 3.26 -8.67
C GLU A 196 -22.60 4.09 -8.20
N TRP A 197 -22.66 5.34 -8.59
CA TRP A 197 -23.68 6.28 -8.18
C TRP A 197 -23.86 7.37 -9.24
N ASP A 198 -25.08 7.53 -9.71
CA ASP A 198 -25.45 8.57 -10.68
C ASP A 198 -24.56 8.64 -11.95
N GLY A 199 -24.17 7.45 -12.45
CA GLY A 199 -23.35 7.33 -13.66
C GLY A 199 -21.86 7.57 -13.47
N ASP A 200 -21.38 7.71 -12.23
CA ASP A 200 -19.97 7.86 -11.87
C ASP A 200 -19.64 6.98 -10.66
N ILE A 201 -18.38 7.01 -10.22
CA ILE A 201 -17.91 6.37 -9.00
C ILE A 201 -17.83 7.39 -7.87
N ARG A 202 -18.52 7.13 -6.75
CA ARG A 202 -18.29 7.88 -5.51
C ARG A 202 -17.48 7.07 -4.50
N ILE A 203 -16.67 7.77 -3.73
CA ILE A 203 -15.87 7.15 -2.66
C ILE A 203 -16.75 7.03 -1.42
N VAL A 204 -16.85 5.80 -0.90
CA VAL A 204 -17.45 5.49 0.40
C VAL A 204 -16.34 5.02 1.33
N LEU A 205 -16.23 5.66 2.50
CA LEU A 205 -15.26 5.34 3.52
C LEU A 205 -15.95 4.70 4.72
N PHE A 206 -15.63 3.46 5.00
CA PHE A 206 -16.03 2.79 6.23
C PHE A 206 -14.93 2.96 7.27
N VAL A 207 -15.30 3.35 8.48
CA VAL A 207 -14.36 3.56 9.57
C VAL A 207 -14.74 2.73 10.80
N ARG A 208 -13.77 2.07 11.38
CA ARG A 208 -13.86 1.45 12.69
C ARG A 208 -13.20 2.39 13.69
N LEU A 209 -13.95 2.81 14.68
CA LEU A 209 -13.50 3.75 15.71
C LEU A 209 -13.11 3.04 16.99
N ARG A 210 -12.42 3.74 17.89
CA ARG A 210 -12.21 3.33 19.29
C ARG A 210 -13.57 3.25 19.99
N ASP A 211 -13.66 2.41 21.02
CA ASP A 211 -14.94 2.09 21.72
C ASP A 211 -15.69 3.32 22.26
N GLU A 212 -14.95 4.38 22.61
CA GLU A 212 -15.54 5.63 23.17
C GLU A 212 -15.83 6.70 22.11
N ALA A 213 -15.50 6.45 20.83
CA ALA A 213 -15.64 7.41 19.74
C ALA A 213 -16.89 7.13 18.91
N THR A 214 -17.51 8.20 18.42
CA THR A 214 -18.65 8.14 17.51
C THR A 214 -18.37 8.97 16.28
N LEU A 215 -18.79 8.49 15.10
CA LEU A 215 -18.64 9.19 13.83
C LEU A 215 -19.70 10.31 13.71
N ASP A 216 -19.58 11.33 14.55
CA ASP A 216 -20.42 12.52 14.48
C ASP A 216 -20.00 13.46 13.33
N GLU A 217 -20.76 14.52 13.13
CA GLU A 217 -20.50 15.51 12.07
C GLU A 217 -19.13 16.18 12.24
N ALA A 218 -18.71 16.42 13.48
CA ALA A 218 -17.42 17.07 13.77
C ALA A 218 -16.24 16.18 13.38
N LEU A 219 -16.28 14.90 13.73
CA LEU A 219 -15.27 13.92 13.34
C LEU A 219 -15.25 13.69 11.83
N GLN A 220 -16.42 13.58 11.18
CA GLN A 220 -16.52 13.49 9.72
C GLN A 220 -15.92 14.72 9.03
N ALA A 221 -16.22 15.93 9.51
CA ALA A 221 -15.66 17.16 8.94
C ALA A 221 -14.14 17.20 9.08
N ARG A 222 -13.59 16.79 10.23
CA ARG A 222 -12.16 16.69 10.47
C ARG A 222 -11.48 15.68 9.54
N ILE A 223 -12.03 14.49 9.38
CA ILE A 223 -11.52 13.47 8.45
C ILE A 223 -11.50 14.02 7.01
N ARG A 224 -12.60 14.65 6.55
CA ARG A 224 -12.66 15.27 5.22
C ARG A 224 -11.60 16.35 5.05
N GLN A 225 -11.37 17.16 6.07
CA GLN A 225 -10.38 18.22 6.04
C GLN A 225 -8.95 17.66 5.94
N ILE A 226 -8.62 16.64 6.72
CA ILE A 226 -7.30 15.98 6.70
C ILE A 226 -7.05 15.37 5.32
N ILE A 227 -8.01 14.61 4.76
CA ILE A 227 -7.88 14.03 3.42
C ILE A 227 -7.70 15.13 2.36
N ARG A 228 -8.49 16.21 2.43
CA ARG A 228 -8.42 17.32 1.46
C ARG A 228 -7.07 18.00 1.44
N HIS A 229 -6.44 18.19 2.60
CA HIS A 229 -5.14 18.86 2.71
C HIS A 229 -3.96 17.92 2.46
N GLY A 230 -4.03 16.68 2.95
CA GLY A 230 -2.93 15.73 2.85
C GLY A 230 -2.89 14.94 1.53
N ALA A 231 -4.00 14.90 0.79
CA ALA A 231 -4.06 14.28 -0.52
C ALA A 231 -4.63 15.27 -1.56
N SER A 232 -5.96 15.29 -1.78
CA SER A 232 -6.60 16.31 -2.61
C SER A 232 -8.11 16.35 -2.37
N PRO A 233 -8.84 17.38 -2.88
CA PRO A 233 -10.31 17.41 -2.81
C PRO A 233 -10.99 16.19 -3.46
N ARG A 234 -10.37 15.53 -4.44
CA ARG A 234 -10.92 14.36 -5.15
C ARG A 234 -10.86 13.08 -4.32
N HIS A 235 -10.00 13.02 -3.30
CA HIS A 235 -9.88 11.89 -2.37
C HIS A 235 -10.93 11.93 -1.25
N VAL A 236 -11.66 13.05 -1.12
CA VAL A 236 -12.63 13.23 -0.03
C VAL A 236 -13.83 12.32 -0.25
N PRO A 237 -14.16 11.42 0.70
CA PRO A 237 -15.31 10.54 0.58
C PRO A 237 -16.63 11.32 0.48
N ALA A 238 -17.49 10.88 -0.42
CA ALA A 238 -18.88 11.39 -0.52
C ALA A 238 -19.70 10.90 0.68
N LEU A 239 -19.46 9.68 1.14
CA LEU A 239 -20.15 9.06 2.26
C LEU A 239 -19.12 8.47 3.24
N MET A 240 -19.40 8.59 4.55
CA MET A 240 -18.64 7.92 5.60
C MET A 240 -19.59 7.19 6.54
N GLU A 241 -19.25 5.94 6.88
CA GLU A 241 -20.05 5.08 7.71
C GLU A 241 -19.19 4.46 8.83
N GLN A 242 -19.70 4.49 10.06
CA GLN A 242 -19.08 3.76 11.17
C GLN A 242 -19.47 2.30 11.13
N VAL A 243 -18.50 1.40 11.26
CA VAL A 243 -18.72 -0.04 11.31
C VAL A 243 -18.09 -0.64 12.56
N LEU A 244 -18.65 -1.75 13.02
CA LEU A 244 -18.12 -2.48 14.17
C LEU A 244 -16.82 -3.19 13.86
N ASP A 245 -16.68 -3.70 12.64
CA ASP A 245 -15.48 -4.36 12.15
C ASP A 245 -15.35 -4.24 10.63
N ILE A 246 -14.13 -4.39 10.12
CA ILE A 246 -13.83 -4.35 8.70
C ILE A 246 -13.55 -5.77 8.21
N PRO A 247 -14.17 -6.21 7.10
CA PRO A 247 -13.92 -7.53 6.53
C PRO A 247 -12.44 -7.73 6.23
N ARG A 248 -11.92 -8.91 6.57
CA ARG A 248 -10.54 -9.31 6.32
C ARG A 248 -10.48 -10.66 5.67
N THR A 249 -9.45 -10.87 4.86
CA THR A 249 -9.08 -12.21 4.41
C THR A 249 -8.54 -13.04 5.57
N LEU A 250 -8.42 -14.37 5.40
CA LEU A 250 -7.83 -15.27 6.40
C LEU A 250 -6.41 -14.83 6.82
N ASN A 251 -5.69 -14.12 5.96
CA ASN A 251 -4.34 -13.60 6.23
C ASN A 251 -4.35 -12.21 6.86
N GLY A 252 -5.51 -11.66 7.23
CA GLY A 252 -5.66 -10.35 7.87
C GLY A 252 -5.47 -9.13 6.93
N LYS A 253 -5.56 -9.37 5.61
CA LYS A 253 -5.52 -8.30 4.61
C LYS A 253 -6.92 -7.80 4.31
#